data_f5da94748c4cfcd57e23e739367f4abd
#
_entry.id   f5da94748c4cfcd57e23e739367f4abd
#
_cell.length_a   1.000
_cell.length_b   1.000
_cell.length_c   1.000
_cell.angle_alpha   90.00
_cell.angle_beta   90.00
_cell.angle_gamma   90.00
#
_symmetry.space_group_name_H-M   'P 1'
#
loop_
_entity.id
_entity.type
_entity.pdbx_description
1 polymer ?
#
loop_
_entity_poly.entity_id
_entity_poly.type
_entity_poly.pdbx_seq_one_letter_code
_entity_poly.pdbx_strand_id
1 'polypeptide(L)'
;PGVPDRAFINDIRADLHDTDTVYVALDNHKYGDFSPYLLVSKNRGRSWKKITNGIPDRHLVWRLVQDHVRPELMFAATEFGVFATFDAGKEWHKLSGGMPTISIRDIQIQRRENDLVAASFGRGFFVMDDYTALRDIDPDDFDTGAALFTPRDAYWYFQKRPLGYRPKGSQGDSLYLCLLYTSDAA
;
A
#
# COMPACT_ATOMS: atom_id res chain seq x y z
N PRO A 1 17.78 6.03 -17.98
CA PRO A 1 19.15 5.75 -17.59
C PRO A 1 19.19 4.72 -16.48
N GLY A 2 20.11 3.74 -16.57
CA GLY A 2 20.29 2.69 -15.57
C GLY A 2 19.26 1.55 -15.60
N VAL A 3 18.55 1.38 -16.70
CA VAL A 3 17.63 0.26 -16.95
C VAL A 3 18.25 -0.60 -18.07
N PRO A 4 18.24 -1.94 -17.94
CA PRO A 4 18.67 -2.84 -19.00
C PRO A 4 17.81 -2.74 -20.25
N ASP A 5 18.40 -2.91 -21.43
CA ASP A 5 17.71 -2.79 -22.74
C ASP A 5 16.54 -3.76 -22.94
N ARG A 6 16.50 -4.84 -22.18
CA ARG A 6 15.49 -5.92 -22.27
C ARG A 6 14.66 -6.07 -21.00
N ALA A 7 14.51 -5.00 -20.20
CA ALA A 7 13.69 -5.04 -19.02
C ALA A 7 12.21 -5.19 -19.37
N PHE A 8 11.49 -5.97 -18.56
CA PHE A 8 10.03 -6.13 -18.66
C PHE A 8 9.34 -5.03 -17.88
N ILE A 9 8.25 -4.51 -18.42
CA ILE A 9 7.42 -3.50 -17.75
C ILE A 9 6.37 -4.25 -16.94
N ASN A 10 6.41 -4.07 -15.63
CA ASN A 10 5.45 -4.68 -14.70
C ASN A 10 4.24 -3.77 -14.46
N ASP A 11 4.47 -2.46 -14.37
CA ASP A 11 3.44 -1.49 -14.10
C ASP A 11 3.76 -0.12 -14.69
N ILE A 12 2.73 0.59 -15.15
CA ILE A 12 2.79 1.98 -15.56
C ILE A 12 1.63 2.70 -14.88
N ARG A 13 1.95 3.73 -14.08
CA ARG A 13 0.96 4.51 -13.33
C ARG A 13 1.12 6.00 -13.61
N ALA A 14 0.01 6.63 -14.03
CA ALA A 14 -0.07 8.08 -13.99
C ALA A 14 -0.15 8.54 -12.52
N ASP A 15 0.49 9.66 -12.23
CA ASP A 15 0.33 10.33 -10.95
C ASP A 15 -1.13 10.80 -10.78
N LEU A 16 -1.68 10.68 -9.58
CA LEU A 16 -3.07 11.05 -9.31
C LEU A 16 -3.27 12.56 -9.15
N HIS A 17 -2.21 13.31 -8.91
CA HIS A 17 -2.24 14.73 -8.55
C HIS A 17 -1.53 15.62 -9.60
N ASP A 18 -0.64 15.04 -10.43
CA ASP A 18 0.12 15.75 -11.47
C ASP A 18 0.02 15.05 -12.82
N THR A 19 -0.59 15.70 -13.80
CA THR A 19 -0.83 15.17 -15.14
C THR A 19 0.44 14.97 -15.97
N ASP A 20 1.56 15.56 -15.58
CA ASP A 20 2.83 15.46 -16.29
C ASP A 20 3.74 14.36 -15.70
N THR A 21 3.34 13.80 -14.56
CA THR A 21 4.11 12.78 -13.85
C THR A 21 3.60 11.37 -14.12
N VAL A 22 4.51 10.44 -14.36
CA VAL A 22 4.25 9.02 -14.57
C VAL A 22 5.33 8.17 -13.91
N TYR A 23 4.91 7.04 -13.35
CA TYR A 23 5.77 6.04 -12.71
C TYR A 23 5.81 4.77 -13.55
N VAL A 24 6.96 4.09 -13.55
CA VAL A 24 7.14 2.80 -14.22
C VAL A 24 7.91 1.86 -13.31
N ALA A 25 7.34 0.68 -13.06
CA ALA A 25 8.03 -0.43 -12.42
C ALA A 25 8.47 -1.44 -13.49
N LEU A 26 9.73 -1.87 -13.41
CA LEU A 26 10.31 -2.82 -14.36
C LEU A 26 11.05 -3.92 -13.61
N ASP A 27 11.30 -5.02 -14.31
CA ASP A 27 12.18 -6.09 -13.84
C ASP A 27 13.00 -6.69 -14.98
N ASN A 28 14.07 -7.39 -14.62
CA ASN A 28 14.91 -8.10 -15.57
C ASN A 28 15.33 -9.50 -15.06
N HIS A 29 14.53 -10.08 -14.15
CA HIS A 29 14.84 -11.33 -13.47
C HIS A 29 15.06 -12.52 -14.41
N LYS A 30 14.38 -12.54 -15.57
CA LYS A 30 14.55 -13.60 -16.58
C LYS A 30 15.95 -13.63 -17.19
N TYR A 31 16.71 -12.56 -17.02
CA TYR A 31 18.11 -12.45 -17.44
C TYR A 31 19.09 -12.47 -16.26
N GLY A 32 18.62 -12.89 -15.06
CA GLY A 32 19.45 -13.01 -13.86
C GLY A 32 19.69 -11.71 -13.12
N ASP A 33 19.05 -10.61 -13.52
CA ASP A 33 19.14 -9.32 -12.84
C ASP A 33 17.90 -9.11 -11.95
N PHE A 34 18.13 -9.09 -10.64
CA PHE A 34 17.10 -8.97 -9.62
C PHE A 34 17.06 -7.57 -8.98
N SER A 35 17.74 -6.60 -9.54
CA SER A 35 17.78 -5.23 -9.04
C SER A 35 16.39 -4.58 -9.06
N PRO A 36 16.06 -3.72 -8.07
CA PRO A 36 14.83 -2.95 -8.11
C PRO A 36 14.87 -1.87 -9.18
N TYR A 37 13.85 -1.82 -10.01
CA TYR A 37 13.66 -0.79 -11.03
C TYR A 37 12.30 -0.12 -10.85
N LEU A 38 12.33 1.07 -10.28
CA LEU A 38 11.19 1.98 -10.18
C LEU A 38 11.65 3.37 -10.61
N LEU A 39 10.96 3.92 -11.60
CA LEU A 39 11.34 5.19 -12.22
C LEU A 39 10.15 6.15 -12.21
N VAL A 40 10.47 7.43 -12.10
CA VAL A 40 9.52 8.52 -12.26
C VAL A 40 9.95 9.43 -13.42
N SER A 41 8.99 9.85 -14.21
CA SER A 41 9.11 10.97 -15.16
C SER A 41 8.17 12.08 -14.73
N LYS A 42 8.66 13.31 -14.65
CA LYS A 42 7.88 14.52 -14.35
C LYS A 42 7.64 15.39 -15.58
N ASN A 43 7.82 14.84 -16.77
CA ASN A 43 7.72 15.57 -18.04
C ASN A 43 7.15 14.69 -19.17
N ARG A 44 6.12 13.91 -18.85
CA ARG A 44 5.40 13.03 -19.80
C ARG A 44 6.30 12.01 -20.49
N GLY A 45 7.22 11.40 -19.73
CA GLY A 45 8.10 10.34 -20.25
C GLY A 45 9.34 10.81 -21.00
N ARG A 46 9.61 12.12 -21.09
CA ARG A 46 10.79 12.63 -21.83
C ARG A 46 12.10 12.37 -21.09
N SER A 47 12.09 12.38 -19.78
CA SER A 47 13.23 12.00 -18.94
C SER A 47 12.77 11.22 -17.72
N TRP A 48 13.65 10.35 -17.22
CA TRP A 48 13.36 9.40 -16.15
C TRP A 48 14.40 9.49 -15.05
N LYS A 49 13.95 9.36 -13.81
CA LYS A 49 14.79 9.27 -12.62
C LYS A 49 14.46 7.99 -11.86
N LYS A 50 15.48 7.25 -11.42
CA LYS A 50 15.31 6.09 -10.53
C LYS A 50 14.95 6.57 -9.12
N ILE A 51 13.93 5.93 -8.50
CA ILE A 51 13.43 6.24 -7.16
C ILE A 51 13.33 4.97 -6.32
N THR A 52 14.44 4.32 -6.06
CA THR A 52 14.52 3.04 -5.33
C THR A 52 15.37 3.12 -4.06
N ASN A 53 15.75 4.32 -3.61
CA ASN A 53 16.50 4.48 -2.37
C ASN A 53 15.73 3.89 -1.18
N GLY A 54 16.37 3.06 -0.34
CA GLY A 54 15.70 2.35 0.76
C GLY A 54 15.09 0.99 0.36
N ILE A 55 14.90 0.69 -0.95
CA ILE A 55 14.55 -0.66 -1.41
C ILE A 55 15.85 -1.45 -1.58
N PRO A 56 16.06 -2.55 -0.83
CA PRO A 56 17.28 -3.32 -0.91
C PRO A 56 17.48 -3.99 -2.29
N ASP A 57 18.71 -4.33 -2.60
CA ASP A 57 19.01 -5.16 -3.77
C ASP A 57 18.23 -6.47 -3.74
N ARG A 58 17.93 -7.02 -4.92
CA ARG A 58 17.14 -8.24 -5.14
C ARG A 58 15.66 -8.13 -4.75
N HIS A 59 15.15 -6.92 -4.52
CA HIS A 59 13.73 -6.64 -4.32
C HIS A 59 13.12 -6.15 -5.63
N LEU A 60 12.68 -7.07 -6.49
CA LEU A 60 11.92 -6.72 -7.69
C LEU A 60 10.68 -5.90 -7.30
N VAL A 61 10.40 -4.84 -8.06
CA VAL A 61 9.20 -4.02 -7.87
C VAL A 61 8.13 -4.45 -8.86
N TRP A 62 6.97 -4.86 -8.36
CA TRP A 62 5.86 -5.39 -9.17
C TRP A 62 4.81 -4.33 -9.47
N ARG A 63 4.43 -3.56 -8.46
CA ARG A 63 3.34 -2.58 -8.55
C ARG A 63 3.65 -1.35 -7.72
N LEU A 64 3.07 -0.23 -8.14
CA LEU A 64 3.05 1.02 -7.39
C LEU A 64 1.62 1.51 -7.23
N VAL A 65 1.26 2.00 -6.05
CA VAL A 65 0.02 2.76 -5.84
C VAL A 65 0.33 4.03 -5.07
N GLN A 66 -0.36 5.11 -5.42
CA GLN A 66 -0.25 6.40 -4.78
C GLN A 66 -1.49 6.68 -3.94
N ASP A 67 -1.31 7.31 -2.80
CA ASP A 67 -2.44 7.78 -2.00
C ASP A 67 -3.22 8.87 -2.76
N HIS A 68 -4.54 8.82 -2.62
CA HIS A 68 -5.44 9.73 -3.31
C HIS A 68 -5.64 11.07 -2.59
N VAL A 69 -5.04 11.23 -1.41
CA VAL A 69 -5.12 12.45 -0.58
C VAL A 69 -3.75 13.12 -0.46
N ARG A 70 -2.72 12.36 -0.05
CA ARG A 70 -1.36 12.84 0.12
C ARG A 70 -0.47 12.41 -1.06
N PRO A 71 -0.06 13.34 -1.94
CA PRO A 71 0.72 13.01 -3.15
C PRO A 71 2.05 12.30 -2.88
N GLU A 72 2.68 12.62 -1.75
CA GLU A 72 3.99 12.09 -1.37
C GLU A 72 3.93 10.66 -0.83
N LEU A 73 2.73 10.21 -0.39
CA LEU A 73 2.52 8.87 0.14
C LEU A 73 2.27 7.88 -1.00
N MET A 74 3.17 6.93 -1.14
CA MET A 74 3.04 5.85 -2.13
C MET A 74 3.44 4.52 -1.52
N PHE A 75 2.93 3.43 -2.11
CA PHE A 75 3.22 2.06 -1.70
C PHE A 75 3.75 1.26 -2.89
N ALA A 76 4.83 0.52 -2.67
CA ALA A 76 5.43 -0.35 -3.66
C ALA A 76 5.32 -1.82 -3.22
N ALA A 77 4.71 -2.64 -4.08
CA ALA A 77 4.69 -4.08 -3.93
C ALA A 77 5.97 -4.67 -4.49
N THR A 78 6.67 -5.46 -3.67
CA THR A 78 7.96 -6.04 -4.03
C THR A 78 8.00 -7.56 -3.87
N GLU A 79 9.11 -8.18 -4.29
CA GLU A 79 9.33 -9.63 -4.10
C GLU A 79 9.35 -10.04 -2.62
N PHE A 80 9.65 -9.14 -1.69
CA PHE A 80 9.79 -9.49 -0.27
C PHE A 80 8.97 -8.57 0.66
N GLY A 81 7.77 -8.16 0.22
CA GLY A 81 6.83 -7.38 1.01
C GLY A 81 6.43 -6.06 0.38
N VAL A 82 5.90 -5.17 1.19
CA VAL A 82 5.44 -3.83 0.80
C VAL A 82 6.38 -2.78 1.38
N PHE A 83 6.68 -1.78 0.59
CA PHE A 83 7.41 -0.58 1.01
C PHE A 83 6.50 0.64 0.88
N ALA A 84 6.66 1.58 1.78
CA ALA A 84 6.00 2.89 1.73
C ALA A 84 7.04 4.00 1.60
N THR A 85 6.67 5.08 0.94
CA THR A 85 7.42 6.34 0.93
C THR A 85 6.50 7.48 1.35
N PHE A 86 7.03 8.44 2.06
CA PHE A 86 6.32 9.61 2.58
C PHE A 86 6.80 10.93 1.95
N ASP A 87 7.73 10.83 1.00
CA ASP A 87 8.48 11.93 0.38
C ASP A 87 8.56 11.84 -1.16
N ALA A 88 7.54 11.22 -1.77
CA ALA A 88 7.44 11.02 -3.22
C ALA A 88 8.58 10.17 -3.81
N GLY A 89 9.02 9.13 -3.07
CA GLY A 89 10.00 8.15 -3.53
C GLY A 89 11.45 8.56 -3.39
N LYS A 90 11.77 9.55 -2.54
CA LYS A 90 13.17 9.86 -2.22
C LYS A 90 13.75 8.80 -1.32
N GLU A 91 12.94 8.27 -0.36
CA GLU A 91 13.28 7.17 0.50
C GLU A 91 12.10 6.20 0.69
N TRP A 92 12.38 4.90 0.74
CA TRP A 92 11.39 3.85 0.93
C TRP A 92 11.65 3.09 2.23
N HIS A 93 10.59 2.87 2.99
CA HIS A 93 10.59 2.18 4.27
C HIS A 93 9.74 0.91 4.18
N LYS A 94 10.27 -0.22 4.68
CA LYS A 94 9.53 -1.48 4.66
C LYS A 94 8.39 -1.45 5.67
N LEU A 95 7.19 -1.78 5.22
CA LEU A 95 6.04 -2.04 6.10
C LEU A 95 6.16 -3.47 6.64
N SER A 96 6.46 -3.61 7.93
CA SER A 96 6.76 -4.90 8.56
C SER A 96 5.70 -5.38 9.57
N GLY A 97 4.64 -4.61 9.82
CA GLY A 97 3.62 -4.93 10.82
C GLY A 97 2.80 -6.17 10.47
N GLY A 98 3.22 -7.36 10.96
CA GLY A 98 2.46 -8.60 10.82
C GLY A 98 2.50 -9.27 9.43
N MET A 99 3.05 -8.64 8.41
CA MET A 99 3.18 -9.22 7.08
C MET A 99 4.43 -10.12 7.02
N PRO A 100 4.31 -11.39 6.58
CA PRO A 100 5.47 -12.24 6.39
C PRO A 100 6.33 -11.78 5.21
N THR A 101 7.58 -12.23 5.14
CA THR A 101 8.42 -12.05 3.96
C THR A 101 7.89 -12.91 2.83
N ILE A 102 7.18 -12.29 1.90
CA ILE A 102 6.52 -12.94 0.77
C ILE A 102 6.44 -11.99 -0.41
N SER A 103 6.40 -12.54 -1.62
CA SER A 103 6.19 -11.74 -2.84
C SER A 103 4.77 -11.18 -2.87
N ILE A 104 4.68 -9.86 -3.01
CA ILE A 104 3.42 -9.13 -3.22
C ILE A 104 3.35 -8.77 -4.70
N ARG A 105 2.39 -9.37 -5.40
CA ARG A 105 2.28 -9.25 -6.87
C ARG A 105 1.36 -8.15 -7.31
N ASP A 106 0.41 -7.78 -6.48
CA ASP A 106 -0.48 -6.65 -6.73
C ASP A 106 -0.79 -5.91 -5.43
N ILE A 107 -1.08 -4.62 -5.54
CA ILE A 107 -1.44 -3.77 -4.41
C ILE A 107 -2.45 -2.72 -4.89
N GLN A 108 -3.49 -2.50 -4.09
CA GLN A 108 -4.55 -1.54 -4.40
C GLN A 108 -4.99 -0.81 -3.14
N ILE A 109 -5.48 0.42 -3.31
CA ILE A 109 -6.09 1.21 -2.26
C ILE A 109 -7.61 1.17 -2.45
N GLN A 110 -8.31 0.66 -1.44
CA GLN A 110 -9.76 0.82 -1.32
C GLN A 110 -10.04 2.20 -0.73
N ARG A 111 -10.45 3.14 -1.60
CA ARG A 111 -10.47 4.58 -1.26
C ARG A 111 -11.55 4.98 -0.27
N ARG A 112 -12.69 4.25 -0.21
CA ARG A 112 -13.80 4.59 0.67
C ARG A 112 -13.44 4.43 2.14
N GLU A 113 -12.77 3.32 2.48
CA GLU A 113 -12.37 2.99 3.86
C GLU A 113 -10.89 3.27 4.13
N ASN A 114 -10.13 3.67 3.09
CA ASN A 114 -8.68 3.84 3.13
C ASN A 114 -7.91 2.57 3.51
N ASP A 115 -8.34 1.43 2.97
CA ASP A 115 -7.66 0.16 3.21
C ASP A 115 -6.60 -0.08 2.13
N LEU A 116 -5.44 -0.58 2.55
CA LEU A 116 -4.41 -1.02 1.64
C LEU A 116 -4.49 -2.55 1.49
N VAL A 117 -4.82 -3.01 0.29
CA VAL A 117 -4.98 -4.43 -0.03
C VAL A 117 -3.79 -4.93 -0.83
N ALA A 118 -3.05 -5.89 -0.29
CA ALA A 118 -1.88 -6.50 -0.91
C ALA A 118 -2.16 -7.96 -1.29
N ALA A 119 -2.01 -8.29 -2.57
CA ALA A 119 -2.16 -9.65 -3.09
C ALA A 119 -0.82 -10.36 -3.12
N SER A 120 -0.67 -11.40 -2.30
CA SER A 120 0.56 -12.16 -2.21
C SER A 120 0.60 -13.33 -3.21
N PHE A 121 1.80 -13.76 -3.55
CA PHE A 121 1.99 -14.97 -4.33
C PHE A 121 1.85 -16.21 -3.44
N GLY A 122 0.69 -16.87 -3.56
CA GLY A 122 0.44 -18.16 -2.92
C GLY A 122 -0.08 -18.14 -1.47
N ARG A 123 -0.29 -16.96 -0.85
CA ARG A 123 -0.82 -16.84 0.52
C ARG A 123 -2.03 -15.91 0.68
N GLY A 124 -2.79 -15.69 -0.40
CA GLY A 124 -3.99 -14.87 -0.38
C GLY A 124 -3.71 -13.37 -0.25
N PHE A 125 -4.59 -12.66 0.43
CA PHE A 125 -4.56 -11.22 0.57
C PHE A 125 -4.19 -10.81 1.99
N PHE A 126 -3.44 -9.71 2.09
CA PHE A 126 -3.19 -8.98 3.33
C PHE A 126 -3.90 -7.63 3.22
N VAL A 127 -4.60 -7.26 4.26
CA VAL A 127 -5.32 -5.98 4.31
C VAL A 127 -4.80 -5.19 5.51
N MET A 128 -4.37 -3.96 5.27
CA MET A 128 -4.16 -2.97 6.31
C MET A 128 -5.39 -2.09 6.33
N ASP A 129 -6.23 -2.29 7.34
CA ASP A 129 -7.41 -1.48 7.56
C ASP A 129 -6.99 -0.06 7.95
N ASP A 130 -7.59 0.92 7.31
CA ASP A 130 -7.39 2.34 7.61
C ASP A 130 -5.92 2.77 7.74
N TYR A 131 -5.24 2.89 6.61
CA TYR A 131 -3.85 3.37 6.59
C TYR A 131 -3.73 4.90 6.76
N THR A 132 -4.81 5.63 7.09
CA THR A 132 -4.80 7.11 7.14
C THR A 132 -3.77 7.68 8.10
N ALA A 133 -3.45 6.96 9.17
CA ALA A 133 -2.37 7.33 10.09
C ALA A 133 -1.02 7.55 9.38
N LEU A 134 -0.77 6.84 8.27
CA LEU A 134 0.45 7.02 7.48
C LEU A 134 0.51 8.36 6.75
N ARG A 135 -0.62 9.06 6.60
CA ARG A 135 -0.66 10.40 6.01
C ARG A 135 -0.08 11.47 6.93
N ASP A 136 -0.10 11.22 8.25
CA ASP A 136 0.36 12.17 9.26
C ASP A 136 1.83 11.96 9.64
N ILE A 137 2.48 10.94 9.06
CA ILE A 137 3.90 10.68 9.30
C ILE A 137 4.75 11.71 8.57
N ASP A 138 5.59 12.45 9.32
CA ASP A 138 6.68 13.23 8.77
C ASP A 138 7.95 12.35 8.77
N PRO A 139 8.67 12.22 7.64
CA PRO A 139 9.95 11.52 7.60
C PRO A 139 10.97 12.02 8.65
N ASP A 140 10.92 13.30 8.96
CA ASP A 140 11.82 13.90 9.95
C ASP A 140 11.50 13.45 11.40
N ASP A 141 10.32 12.86 11.63
CA ASP A 141 9.88 12.38 12.94
C ASP A 141 10.25 10.92 13.23
N PHE A 142 10.87 10.19 12.30
CA PHE A 142 11.22 8.78 12.53
C PHE A 142 12.17 8.54 13.70
N ASP A 143 12.92 9.55 14.10
CA ASP A 143 13.85 9.48 15.24
C ASP A 143 13.18 9.78 16.59
N THR A 144 11.90 10.17 16.63
CA THR A 144 11.19 10.57 17.87
C THR A 144 10.74 9.41 18.77
N GLY A 145 10.91 8.18 18.32
CA GLY A 145 10.70 6.95 19.10
C GLY A 145 9.25 6.51 19.26
N ALA A 146 8.25 7.39 19.21
CA ALA A 146 6.83 7.04 19.24
C ALA A 146 5.95 8.20 18.76
N ALA A 147 4.91 7.88 17.99
CA ALA A 147 3.86 8.81 17.59
C ALA A 147 2.48 8.19 17.82
N LEU A 148 1.52 8.99 18.27
CA LEU A 148 0.12 8.60 18.42
C LEU A 148 -0.71 9.34 17.40
N PHE A 149 -1.41 8.59 16.54
CA PHE A 149 -2.25 9.14 15.50
C PHE A 149 -3.72 9.11 15.90
N THR A 150 -4.52 10.02 15.36
CA THR A 150 -5.97 10.02 15.58
C THR A 150 -6.59 8.90 14.73
N PRO A 151 -7.24 7.90 15.36
CA PRO A 151 -7.96 6.88 14.60
C PRO A 151 -9.22 7.48 13.98
N ARG A 152 -9.74 6.83 12.94
CA ARG A 152 -11.06 7.17 12.38
C ARG A 152 -12.16 6.89 13.40
N ASP A 153 -13.31 7.55 13.24
CA ASP A 153 -14.50 7.28 14.03
C ASP A 153 -14.94 5.83 13.86
N ALA A 154 -15.19 5.15 14.97
CA ALA A 154 -15.65 3.78 14.97
C ALA A 154 -17.19 3.74 14.94
N TYR A 155 -17.74 2.89 14.07
CA TYR A 155 -19.16 2.65 14.06
C TYR A 155 -19.55 1.76 15.24
N TRP A 156 -20.55 2.20 16.00
CA TRP A 156 -21.16 1.35 17.00
C TRP A 156 -22.16 0.39 16.33
N TYR A 157 -22.11 -0.90 16.63
CA TYR A 157 -22.99 -1.91 16.04
C TYR A 157 -23.37 -3.01 17.02
N PHE A 158 -24.55 -3.62 16.79
CA PHE A 158 -24.92 -4.88 17.42
C PHE A 158 -24.71 -6.03 16.44
N GLN A 159 -24.05 -7.08 16.90
CA GLN A 159 -24.00 -8.33 16.16
C GLN A 159 -25.32 -9.07 16.31
N LYS A 160 -26.01 -9.35 15.21
CA LYS A 160 -27.16 -10.23 15.16
C LYS A 160 -26.81 -11.53 14.45
N ARG A 161 -27.40 -12.63 14.92
CA ARG A 161 -27.24 -13.95 14.31
C ARG A 161 -28.62 -14.43 13.85
N PRO A 162 -29.00 -14.20 12.58
CA PRO A 162 -30.34 -14.47 12.09
C PRO A 162 -30.72 -15.96 12.13
N LEU A 163 -29.75 -16.85 12.11
CA LEU A 163 -29.92 -18.30 12.16
C LEU A 163 -29.81 -18.92 13.58
N GLY A 164 -29.79 -18.07 14.61
CA GLY A 164 -29.71 -18.48 16.00
C GLY A 164 -28.29 -18.58 16.57
N TYR A 165 -28.20 -18.70 17.90
CA TYR A 165 -26.95 -18.75 18.62
C TYR A 165 -26.35 -20.17 18.55
N ARG A 166 -25.20 -20.30 17.83
CA ARG A 166 -24.33 -21.48 17.93
C ARG A 166 -22.95 -21.02 18.36
N PRO A 167 -22.34 -21.62 19.41
CA PRO A 167 -21.00 -21.24 19.89
C PRO A 167 -19.89 -21.42 18.85
N LYS A 168 -20.17 -22.19 17.78
CA LYS A 168 -19.28 -22.44 16.62
C LYS A 168 -19.96 -22.07 15.33
N GLY A 169 -20.62 -20.91 15.27
CA GLY A 169 -21.26 -20.43 14.04
C GLY A 169 -20.27 -20.32 12.88
N SER A 170 -20.73 -20.66 11.67
CA SER A 170 -19.97 -20.39 10.46
C SER A 170 -19.82 -18.89 10.26
N GLN A 171 -18.72 -18.44 9.66
CA GLN A 171 -18.42 -17.02 9.44
C GLN A 171 -19.44 -16.30 8.52
N GLY A 172 -20.42 -16.99 7.96
CA GLY A 172 -21.42 -16.44 7.04
C GLY A 172 -22.76 -16.07 7.65
N ASP A 173 -23.03 -16.36 8.94
CA ASP A 173 -24.34 -16.19 9.56
C ASP A 173 -24.46 -14.97 10.48
N SER A 174 -23.46 -14.13 10.57
CA SER A 174 -23.45 -12.92 11.41
C SER A 174 -23.85 -11.70 10.60
N LEU A 175 -24.83 -10.97 11.14
CA LEU A 175 -25.27 -9.68 10.62
C LEU A 175 -24.91 -8.59 11.62
N TYR A 176 -24.26 -7.53 11.14
CA TYR A 176 -23.89 -6.36 11.91
C TYR A 176 -24.84 -5.21 11.60
N LEU A 177 -25.53 -4.71 12.60
CA LEU A 177 -26.43 -3.56 12.47
C LEU A 177 -25.82 -2.36 13.16
N CYS A 178 -25.68 -1.26 12.42
CA CYS A 178 -25.22 -0.01 12.95
C CYS A 178 -26.28 0.63 13.86
N LEU A 179 -25.85 1.14 15.01
CA LEU A 179 -26.69 1.84 15.98
C LEU A 179 -26.56 3.36 15.88
N LEU A 180 -26.55 3.88 14.68
CA LEU A 180 -26.40 5.34 14.47
C LEU A 180 -27.46 6.20 15.16
N TYR A 181 -28.55 5.61 15.66
CA TYR A 181 -29.68 6.35 16.27
C TYR A 181 -29.59 6.51 17.79
N THR A 182 -28.60 5.91 18.45
CA THR A 182 -28.53 5.91 19.90
C THR A 182 -27.53 6.92 20.46
N SER A 183 -26.67 7.49 19.63
CA SER A 183 -25.74 8.52 20.05
C SER A 183 -26.39 9.91 20.22
N ASP A 184 -27.54 10.14 19.57
CA ASP A 184 -28.26 11.43 19.63
C ASP A 184 -29.38 11.46 20.70
N ALA A 185 -29.50 10.41 21.50
CA ALA A 185 -30.54 10.27 22.51
C ALA A 185 -29.99 10.33 23.95
N ALA A 186 -28.82 10.91 24.16
CA ALA A 186 -28.21 11.10 25.48
C ALA A 186 -28.04 12.59 25.79
#